data_dbba4488ccba73d5692cfd715a2313c0
#
_entry.id   dbba4488ccba73d5692cfd715a2313c0
#
_cell.length_a   1.000
_cell.length_b   1.000
_cell.length_c   1.000
_cell.angle_alpha   90.00
_cell.angle_beta   90.00
_cell.angle_gamma   90.00
#
_symmetry.space_group_name_H-M   'P 1'
#
loop_
_entity.id
_entity.type
_entity.pdbx_description
1 polymer ?
#
loop_
_entity_poly.entity_id
_entity_poly.type
_entity_poly.pdbx_seq_one_letter_code
_entity_poly.pdbx_strand_id
1 'polypeptide(L)'
;RGLGDVYKRQKQYQYLNALAKSGKLKNARFLTSSMQKEMDTLNLLYERQREQYQVARQNVQIINKRCHELKLQIAALRQMSSAPADPELKAHIDEAEKAAQLYDASRNTGNEVLDVVLTEKSLLCESRRIQLNAVTDGSCLNFFEASDLYALFANMLDHAIESAVKVPEPERRCIDLLVCTRQSFVVVNVISPDRPAESADTRAAHYAVKVTNRIVQKYKGTLTTESQNGFFAMKIIFPQGK
;
A
#
# COMPACT_ATOMS: atom_id res chain seq x y z
N ARG A 1 13.33 -12.28 7.19
CA ARG A 1 14.52 -11.53 7.70
C ARG A 1 14.20 -10.54 8.81
N GLY A 2 12.98 -10.00 8.91
CA GLY A 2 12.60 -9.12 10.04
C GLY A 2 12.67 -9.83 11.38
N LEU A 3 12.23 -11.07 11.47
CA LEU A 3 12.44 -11.93 12.64
C LEU A 3 13.94 -12.17 12.90
N GLY A 4 14.77 -12.31 11.86
CA GLY A 4 16.22 -12.48 12.00
C GLY A 4 16.92 -11.24 12.56
N ASP A 5 16.50 -10.04 12.19
CA ASP A 5 17.05 -8.79 12.70
C ASP A 5 16.52 -8.47 14.10
N VAL A 6 15.25 -8.77 14.39
CA VAL A 6 14.70 -8.73 15.74
C VAL A 6 15.44 -9.73 16.63
N TYR A 7 15.67 -10.96 16.15
CA TYR A 7 16.40 -11.99 16.88
C TYR A 7 17.88 -11.63 17.12
N LYS A 8 18.58 -11.04 16.12
CA LYS A 8 19.94 -10.53 16.28
C LYS A 8 20.00 -9.39 17.30
N ARG A 9 19.06 -8.42 17.23
CA ARG A 9 18.96 -7.33 18.19
C ARG A 9 18.60 -7.83 19.58
N GLN A 10 17.74 -8.83 19.70
CA GLN A 10 17.38 -9.46 20.96
C GLN A 10 18.57 -10.19 21.60
N LYS A 11 19.38 -10.91 20.81
CA LYS A 11 20.65 -11.50 21.28
C LYS A 11 21.64 -10.43 21.72
N GLN A 12 21.78 -9.35 20.97
CA GLN A 12 22.66 -8.24 21.30
C GLN A 12 22.20 -7.53 22.59
N TYR A 13 20.88 -7.36 22.77
CA TYR A 13 20.28 -6.85 24.00
C TYR A 13 20.58 -7.75 25.21
N GLN A 14 20.38 -9.07 25.07
CA GLN A 14 20.68 -10.05 26.12
C GLN A 14 22.16 -10.02 26.52
N TYR A 15 23.07 -9.92 25.54
CA TYR A 15 24.50 -9.80 25.76
C TYR A 15 24.87 -8.52 26.50
N LEU A 16 24.37 -7.36 26.07
CA LEU A 16 24.57 -6.07 26.72
C LEU A 16 23.99 -6.04 28.12
N ASN A 17 22.82 -6.66 28.34
CA ASN A 17 22.22 -6.75 29.67
C ASN A 17 23.04 -7.64 30.63
N ALA A 18 23.62 -8.74 30.13
CA ALA A 18 24.55 -9.57 30.89
C ALA A 18 25.83 -8.80 31.27
N LEU A 19 26.37 -8.00 30.35
CA LEU A 19 27.52 -7.13 30.62
C LEU A 19 27.18 -6.01 31.62
N ALA A 20 25.98 -5.42 31.55
CA ALA A 20 25.51 -4.42 32.49
C ALA A 20 25.40 -4.98 33.93
N LYS A 21 24.85 -6.21 34.06
CA LYS A 21 24.75 -6.93 35.33
C LYS A 21 26.12 -7.29 35.92
N SER A 22 27.10 -7.56 35.08
CA SER A 22 28.47 -7.87 35.50
C SER A 22 29.32 -6.65 35.91
N GLY A 23 28.78 -5.44 35.79
CA GLY A 23 29.47 -4.18 36.10
C GLY A 23 30.62 -3.82 35.15
N LYS A 24 30.83 -4.59 34.08
CA LYS A 24 31.93 -4.41 33.14
C LYS A 24 31.79 -3.22 32.19
N LEU A 25 30.57 -2.64 32.05
CA LEU A 25 30.29 -1.51 31.18
C LEU A 25 29.41 -0.48 31.89
N LYS A 26 29.95 0.69 32.23
CA LYS A 26 29.21 1.78 32.87
C LYS A 26 27.99 2.27 32.04
N ASN A 27 28.06 2.20 30.72
CA ASN A 27 27.02 2.67 29.80
C ASN A 27 26.07 1.56 29.31
N ALA A 28 26.26 0.30 29.69
CA ALA A 28 25.47 -0.82 29.19
C ALA A 28 23.99 -0.71 29.58
N ARG A 29 23.67 -0.19 30.76
CA ARG A 29 22.28 0.04 31.21
C ARG A 29 21.56 1.08 30.36
N PHE A 30 22.24 2.15 29.94
CA PHE A 30 21.67 3.17 29.08
C PHE A 30 21.43 2.61 27.68
N LEU A 31 22.39 1.88 27.12
CA LEU A 31 22.27 1.23 25.81
C LEU A 31 21.11 0.18 25.78
N THR A 32 20.99 -0.64 26.84
CA THR A 32 19.92 -1.62 26.96
C THR A 32 18.55 -0.94 27.07
N SER A 33 18.42 0.15 27.82
CA SER A 33 17.18 0.92 27.93
C SER A 33 16.79 1.59 26.60
N SER A 34 17.75 2.14 25.87
CA SER A 34 17.51 2.73 24.55
C SER A 34 17.06 1.68 23.53
N MET A 35 17.75 0.53 23.49
CA MET A 35 17.38 -0.59 22.60
C MET A 35 16.01 -1.17 22.95
N GLN A 36 15.66 -1.25 24.24
CA GLN A 36 14.34 -1.70 24.66
C GLN A 36 13.24 -0.76 24.16
N LYS A 37 13.40 0.55 24.33
CA LYS A 37 12.46 1.55 23.82
C LYS A 37 12.29 1.49 22.30
N GLU A 38 13.40 1.28 21.58
CA GLU A 38 13.33 1.07 20.12
C GLU A 38 12.53 -0.20 19.77
N MET A 39 12.78 -1.30 20.48
CA MET A 39 12.04 -2.55 20.26
C MET A 39 10.55 -2.40 20.57
N ASP A 40 10.21 -1.76 21.69
CA ASP A 40 8.82 -1.53 22.08
C ASP A 40 8.10 -0.66 21.06
N THR A 41 8.77 0.41 20.57
CA THR A 41 8.23 1.25 19.50
C THR A 41 8.02 0.48 18.19
N LEU A 42 8.97 -0.39 17.85
CA LEU A 42 8.88 -1.22 16.65
C LEU A 42 7.74 -2.24 16.73
N ASN A 43 7.57 -2.87 17.89
CA ASN A 43 6.50 -3.82 18.12
C ASN A 43 5.13 -3.11 18.04
N LEU A 44 5.01 -1.92 18.65
CA LEU A 44 3.78 -1.12 18.57
C LEU A 44 3.43 -0.74 17.13
N LEU A 45 4.42 -0.32 16.32
CA LEU A 45 4.22 -0.01 14.92
C LEU A 45 3.79 -1.24 14.11
N TYR A 46 4.38 -2.40 14.41
CA TYR A 46 4.04 -3.65 13.73
C TYR A 46 2.59 -4.09 14.05
N GLU A 47 2.20 -4.05 15.33
CA GLU A 47 0.82 -4.34 15.75
C GLU A 47 -0.18 -3.37 15.07
N ARG A 48 0.12 -2.08 15.06
CA ARG A 48 -0.72 -1.09 14.39
C ARG A 48 -0.89 -1.35 12.89
N GLN A 49 0.17 -1.72 12.19
CA GLN A 49 0.10 -2.07 10.77
C GLN A 49 -0.76 -3.32 10.54
N ARG A 50 -0.62 -4.32 11.43
CA ARG A 50 -1.43 -5.53 11.37
C ARG A 50 -2.92 -5.24 11.61
N GLU A 51 -3.23 -4.39 12.58
CA GLU A 51 -4.61 -3.95 12.84
C GLU A 51 -5.18 -3.18 11.64
N GLN A 52 -4.42 -2.26 11.06
CA GLN A 52 -4.83 -1.51 9.86
C GLN A 52 -5.15 -2.43 8.69
N TYR A 53 -4.32 -3.44 8.45
CA TYR A 53 -4.58 -4.43 7.42
C TYR A 53 -5.88 -5.21 7.69
N GLN A 54 -6.11 -5.65 8.92
CA GLN A 54 -7.33 -6.39 9.28
C GLN A 54 -8.59 -5.54 9.07
N VAL A 55 -8.56 -4.28 9.49
CA VAL A 55 -9.69 -3.34 9.29
C VAL A 55 -9.92 -3.09 7.81
N ALA A 56 -8.88 -2.84 7.03
CA ALA A 56 -8.98 -2.64 5.59
C ALA A 56 -9.58 -3.88 4.90
N ARG A 57 -9.11 -5.07 5.25
CA ARG A 57 -9.63 -6.34 4.72
C ARG A 57 -11.13 -6.51 5.02
N GLN A 58 -11.55 -6.25 6.26
CA GLN A 58 -12.97 -6.31 6.64
C GLN A 58 -13.81 -5.31 5.85
N ASN A 59 -13.36 -4.06 5.73
CA ASN A 59 -14.06 -3.02 4.97
C ASN A 59 -14.21 -3.42 3.50
N VAL A 60 -13.16 -3.94 2.86
CA VAL A 60 -13.20 -4.41 1.48
C VAL A 60 -14.17 -5.59 1.33
N GLN A 61 -14.22 -6.53 2.27
CA GLN A 61 -15.19 -7.62 2.24
C GLN A 61 -16.63 -7.12 2.30
N ILE A 62 -16.92 -6.11 3.14
CA ILE A 62 -18.25 -5.48 3.24
C ILE A 62 -18.60 -4.79 1.92
N ILE A 63 -17.68 -4.02 1.35
CA ILE A 63 -17.85 -3.34 0.05
C ILE A 63 -18.14 -4.37 -1.05
N ASN A 64 -17.37 -5.45 -1.11
CA ASN A 64 -17.53 -6.51 -2.08
C ASN A 64 -18.91 -7.14 -2.01
N LYS A 65 -19.38 -7.45 -0.79
CA LYS A 65 -20.71 -7.97 -0.57
C LYS A 65 -21.79 -7.00 -1.07
N ARG A 66 -21.67 -5.72 -0.75
CA ARG A 66 -22.62 -4.68 -1.19
C ARG A 66 -22.63 -4.49 -2.69
N CYS A 67 -21.46 -4.49 -3.33
CA CYS A 67 -21.38 -4.42 -4.80
C CYS A 67 -22.04 -5.64 -5.46
N HIS A 68 -21.85 -6.84 -4.90
CA HIS A 68 -22.51 -8.03 -5.42
C HIS A 68 -24.05 -7.95 -5.26
N GLU A 69 -24.54 -7.51 -4.10
CA GLU A 69 -25.97 -7.27 -3.88
C GLU A 69 -26.54 -6.26 -4.87
N LEU A 70 -25.85 -5.14 -5.12
CA LEU A 70 -26.24 -4.12 -6.10
C LEU A 70 -26.31 -4.69 -7.53
N LYS A 71 -25.34 -5.51 -7.93
CA LYS A 71 -25.36 -6.16 -9.26
C LYS A 71 -26.57 -7.07 -9.45
N LEU A 72 -26.93 -7.83 -8.42
CA LEU A 72 -28.12 -8.67 -8.46
C LEU A 72 -29.40 -7.82 -8.57
N GLN A 73 -29.47 -6.69 -7.88
CA GLN A 73 -30.59 -5.75 -7.98
C GLN A 73 -30.70 -5.12 -9.38
N ILE A 74 -29.55 -4.70 -9.94
CA ILE A 74 -29.50 -4.15 -11.32
C ILE A 74 -29.95 -5.20 -12.33
N ALA A 75 -29.48 -6.43 -12.22
CA ALA A 75 -29.88 -7.54 -13.08
C ALA A 75 -31.39 -7.83 -12.99
N ALA A 76 -31.95 -7.81 -11.77
CA ALA A 76 -33.39 -7.97 -11.55
C ALA A 76 -34.21 -6.83 -12.18
N LEU A 77 -33.76 -5.58 -12.02
CA LEU A 77 -34.41 -4.42 -12.66
C LEU A 77 -34.39 -4.52 -14.19
N ARG A 78 -33.29 -4.98 -14.79
CA ARG A 78 -33.22 -5.24 -16.25
C ARG A 78 -34.20 -6.30 -16.70
N GLN A 79 -34.39 -7.37 -15.95
CA GLN A 79 -35.35 -8.43 -16.27
C GLN A 79 -36.80 -7.95 -16.17
N MET A 80 -37.11 -7.07 -15.23
CA MET A 80 -38.44 -6.49 -15.05
C MET A 80 -38.77 -5.41 -16.09
N SER A 81 -37.76 -4.79 -16.69
CA SER A 81 -37.87 -3.72 -17.69
C SER A 81 -37.98 -4.26 -19.13
N SER A 82 -38.72 -5.36 -19.35
CA SER A 82 -38.95 -5.94 -20.67
C SER A 82 -40.00 -5.16 -21.53
N ALA A 83 -40.56 -4.04 -21.04
CA ALA A 83 -41.30 -3.06 -21.81
C ALA A 83 -40.39 -1.98 -22.39
N PRO A 84 -40.75 -1.20 -23.44
CA PRO A 84 -39.90 -0.18 -24.05
C PRO A 84 -39.47 0.82 -22.96
N ALA A 85 -38.27 0.60 -22.45
CA ALA A 85 -37.76 1.30 -21.30
C ALA A 85 -37.51 2.77 -21.64
N ASP A 86 -37.96 3.64 -20.77
CA ASP A 86 -37.59 5.04 -20.75
C ASP A 86 -36.05 5.19 -20.92
N PRO A 87 -35.62 5.95 -21.97
CA PRO A 87 -34.18 6.12 -22.25
C PRO A 87 -33.38 6.62 -21.04
N GLU A 88 -33.99 7.42 -20.17
CA GLU A 88 -33.35 7.91 -18.92
C GLU A 88 -33.11 6.77 -17.94
N LEU A 89 -34.07 5.89 -17.72
CA LEU A 89 -33.92 4.73 -16.82
C LEU A 89 -32.81 3.79 -17.31
N LYS A 90 -32.70 3.58 -18.61
CA LYS A 90 -31.63 2.76 -19.19
C LYS A 90 -30.27 3.40 -18.99
N ALA A 91 -30.15 4.72 -19.16
CA ALA A 91 -28.90 5.45 -18.92
C ALA A 91 -28.43 5.34 -17.44
N HIS A 92 -29.36 5.47 -16.50
CA HIS A 92 -29.05 5.30 -15.07
C HIS A 92 -28.66 3.87 -14.70
N ILE A 93 -29.27 2.86 -15.31
CA ILE A 93 -28.90 1.46 -15.10
C ILE A 93 -27.51 1.20 -15.67
N ASP A 94 -27.21 1.70 -16.87
CA ASP A 94 -25.88 1.54 -17.49
C ASP A 94 -24.79 2.28 -16.71
N GLU A 95 -25.08 3.43 -16.12
CA GLU A 95 -24.17 4.17 -15.24
C GLU A 95 -23.91 3.42 -13.94
N ALA A 96 -24.95 2.88 -13.30
CA ALA A 96 -24.82 2.07 -12.09
C ALA A 96 -24.03 0.77 -12.36
N GLU A 97 -24.22 0.16 -13.52
CA GLU A 97 -23.47 -1.03 -13.91
C GLU A 97 -21.99 -0.73 -14.18
N LYS A 98 -21.68 0.39 -14.84
CA LYS A 98 -20.30 0.86 -15.01
C LYS A 98 -19.63 1.13 -13.67
N ALA A 99 -20.31 1.80 -12.76
CA ALA A 99 -19.80 2.02 -11.39
C ALA A 99 -19.52 0.70 -10.68
N ALA A 100 -20.41 -0.28 -10.77
CA ALA A 100 -20.23 -1.61 -10.19
C ALA A 100 -19.12 -2.43 -10.88
N GLN A 101 -18.86 -2.23 -12.17
CA GLN A 101 -17.77 -2.88 -12.92
C GLN A 101 -16.41 -2.32 -12.57
N LEU A 102 -16.28 -1.02 -12.30
CA LEU A 102 -15.03 -0.39 -11.85
C LEU A 102 -14.51 -1.04 -10.57
N TYR A 103 -15.41 -1.47 -9.69
CA TYR A 103 -15.05 -2.22 -8.48
C TYR A 103 -14.52 -3.64 -8.76
N ASP A 104 -14.94 -4.30 -9.84
CA ASP A 104 -14.45 -5.64 -10.18
C ASP A 104 -13.11 -5.64 -10.91
N ALA A 105 -12.84 -4.62 -11.71
CA ALA A 105 -11.63 -4.53 -12.53
C ALA A 105 -10.33 -4.40 -11.68
N SER A 106 -10.45 -3.86 -10.46
CA SER A 106 -9.30 -3.68 -9.56
C SER A 106 -9.00 -4.91 -8.68
N ARG A 107 -9.75 -6.03 -8.83
CA ARG A 107 -9.87 -7.07 -7.81
C ARG A 107 -9.22 -8.42 -8.10
N ASN A 108 -8.56 -8.60 -9.20
CA ASN A 108 -7.98 -9.90 -9.53
C ASN A 108 -6.52 -9.78 -9.97
N THR A 109 -5.70 -9.24 -9.08
CA THR A 109 -4.26 -9.15 -9.33
C THR A 109 -3.56 -10.49 -9.13
N GLY A 110 -4.24 -11.48 -8.53
CA GLY A 110 -3.64 -12.74 -8.11
C GLY A 110 -3.03 -12.70 -6.70
N ASN A 111 -3.23 -11.60 -5.94
CA ASN A 111 -2.81 -11.48 -4.55
C ASN A 111 -3.86 -10.73 -3.72
N GLU A 112 -4.48 -11.42 -2.76
CA GLU A 112 -5.57 -10.89 -1.93
C GLU A 112 -5.20 -9.59 -1.20
N VAL A 113 -3.96 -9.47 -0.72
CA VAL A 113 -3.50 -8.28 0.02
C VAL A 113 -3.39 -7.08 -0.90
N LEU A 114 -2.86 -7.27 -2.12
CA LEU A 114 -2.77 -6.21 -3.11
C LEU A 114 -4.17 -5.77 -3.56
N ASP A 115 -5.10 -6.71 -3.73
CA ASP A 115 -6.50 -6.43 -4.07
C ASP A 115 -7.16 -5.55 -3.00
N VAL A 116 -6.93 -5.83 -1.71
CA VAL A 116 -7.42 -5.01 -0.58
C VAL A 116 -6.88 -3.58 -0.66
N VAL A 117 -5.56 -3.43 -0.82
CA VAL A 117 -4.94 -2.09 -0.90
C VAL A 117 -5.44 -1.31 -2.11
N LEU A 118 -5.48 -1.95 -3.28
CA LEU A 118 -5.93 -1.28 -4.50
C LEU A 118 -7.40 -0.86 -4.41
N THR A 119 -8.26 -1.69 -3.84
CA THR A 119 -9.67 -1.33 -3.64
C THR A 119 -9.80 -0.11 -2.71
N GLU A 120 -9.12 -0.11 -1.56
CA GLU A 120 -9.13 1.01 -0.62
C GLU A 120 -8.61 2.31 -1.26
N LYS A 121 -7.46 2.23 -1.94
CA LYS A 121 -6.82 3.42 -2.52
C LYS A 121 -7.53 3.91 -3.79
N SER A 122 -8.15 3.03 -4.58
CA SER A 122 -8.97 3.43 -5.72
C SER A 122 -10.17 4.27 -5.28
N LEU A 123 -10.88 3.84 -4.22
CA LEU A 123 -11.98 4.61 -3.63
C LEU A 123 -11.53 5.99 -3.16
N LEU A 124 -10.37 6.05 -2.49
CA LEU A 124 -9.81 7.32 -2.04
C LEU A 124 -9.41 8.23 -3.21
N CYS A 125 -8.82 7.66 -4.27
CA CYS A 125 -8.47 8.38 -5.49
C CYS A 125 -9.72 8.96 -6.17
N GLU A 126 -10.77 8.16 -6.33
CA GLU A 126 -12.03 8.58 -6.93
C GLU A 126 -12.66 9.74 -6.15
N SER A 127 -12.74 9.66 -4.82
CA SER A 127 -13.27 10.73 -3.96
C SER A 127 -12.48 12.04 -4.09
N ARG A 128 -11.20 11.98 -4.48
CA ARG A 128 -10.29 13.12 -4.66
C ARG A 128 -10.07 13.52 -6.13
N ARG A 129 -10.82 12.91 -7.06
CA ARG A 129 -10.68 13.12 -8.50
C ARG A 129 -9.25 12.86 -8.99
N ILE A 130 -8.67 11.74 -8.56
CA ILE A 130 -7.35 11.26 -8.97
C ILE A 130 -7.56 10.04 -9.85
N GLN A 131 -6.95 10.02 -11.02
CA GLN A 131 -6.93 8.84 -11.88
C GLN A 131 -5.83 7.88 -11.40
N LEU A 132 -6.22 6.67 -10.96
CA LEU A 132 -5.29 5.60 -10.59
C LEU A 132 -5.27 4.55 -11.70
N ASN A 133 -4.16 4.43 -12.41
CA ASN A 133 -3.90 3.41 -13.41
C ASN A 133 -3.03 2.32 -12.80
N ALA A 134 -3.54 1.09 -12.69
CA ALA A 134 -2.80 -0.01 -12.11
C ALA A 134 -2.69 -1.17 -13.11
N VAL A 135 -1.45 -1.52 -13.44
CA VAL A 135 -1.10 -2.72 -14.22
C VAL A 135 -0.31 -3.62 -13.30
N THR A 136 -0.96 -4.67 -12.79
CA THR A 136 -0.41 -5.43 -11.67
C THR A 136 -0.54 -6.94 -11.86
N ASP A 137 0.58 -7.64 -11.70
CA ASP A 137 0.64 -9.08 -11.50
C ASP A 137 0.98 -9.34 -10.01
N GLY A 138 -0.04 -9.54 -9.20
CA GLY A 138 0.12 -9.77 -7.76
C GLY A 138 0.63 -11.16 -7.43
N SER A 139 0.56 -12.12 -8.35
CA SER A 139 1.01 -13.48 -8.12
C SER A 139 2.52 -13.55 -7.81
N CYS A 140 3.28 -12.59 -8.32
CA CYS A 140 4.71 -12.48 -8.07
C CYS A 140 5.07 -11.98 -6.65
N LEU A 141 4.08 -11.57 -5.84
CA LEU A 141 4.27 -10.99 -4.50
C LEU A 141 4.01 -11.99 -3.35
N ASN A 142 3.76 -13.25 -3.64
CA ASN A 142 3.39 -14.27 -2.64
C ASN A 142 4.50 -14.60 -1.62
N PHE A 143 5.71 -14.10 -1.81
CA PHE A 143 6.81 -14.24 -0.86
C PHE A 143 6.78 -13.21 0.29
N PHE A 144 5.88 -12.25 0.24
CA PHE A 144 5.71 -11.26 1.31
C PHE A 144 4.82 -11.78 2.44
N GLU A 145 5.10 -11.32 3.66
CA GLU A 145 4.12 -11.34 4.75
C GLU A 145 2.98 -10.34 4.44
N ALA A 146 1.73 -10.72 4.73
CA ALA A 146 0.56 -9.91 4.38
C ALA A 146 0.61 -8.48 4.93
N SER A 147 1.04 -8.31 6.19
CA SER A 147 1.17 -6.99 6.83
C SER A 147 2.23 -6.11 6.20
N ASP A 148 3.36 -6.71 5.78
CA ASP A 148 4.44 -5.97 5.13
C ASP A 148 4.04 -5.54 3.71
N LEU A 149 3.39 -6.44 2.98
CA LEU A 149 2.88 -6.15 1.65
C LEU A 149 1.86 -5.01 1.68
N TYR A 150 0.88 -5.11 2.60
CA TYR A 150 -0.09 -4.05 2.81
C TYR A 150 0.59 -2.71 3.14
N ALA A 151 1.50 -2.70 4.11
CA ALA A 151 2.20 -1.49 4.52
C ALA A 151 3.06 -0.89 3.40
N LEU A 152 3.72 -1.74 2.60
CA LEU A 152 4.52 -1.31 1.45
C LEU A 152 3.68 -0.52 0.45
N PHE A 153 2.60 -1.13 -0.06
CA PHE A 153 1.76 -0.52 -1.07
C PHE A 153 0.92 0.64 -0.52
N ALA A 154 0.40 0.53 0.71
CA ALA A 154 -0.34 1.61 1.36
C ALA A 154 0.53 2.86 1.49
N ASN A 155 1.77 2.74 2.00
CA ASN A 155 2.68 3.88 2.14
C ASN A 155 3.07 4.51 0.80
N MET A 156 3.34 3.70 -0.23
CA MET A 156 3.68 4.21 -1.57
C MET A 156 2.51 4.96 -2.20
N LEU A 157 1.32 4.39 -2.15
CA LEU A 157 0.12 5.00 -2.73
C LEU A 157 -0.36 6.20 -1.93
N ASP A 158 -0.27 6.19 -0.60
CA ASP A 158 -0.60 7.36 0.22
C ASP A 158 0.31 8.55 -0.12
N HIS A 159 1.61 8.31 -0.28
CA HIS A 159 2.55 9.34 -0.74
C HIS A 159 2.18 9.88 -2.13
N ALA A 160 1.83 9.00 -3.07
CA ALA A 160 1.42 9.38 -4.42
C ALA A 160 0.12 10.19 -4.42
N ILE A 161 -0.88 9.78 -3.61
CA ILE A 161 -2.16 10.47 -3.45
C ILE A 161 -1.97 11.85 -2.83
N GLU A 162 -1.16 11.97 -1.78
CA GLU A 162 -0.84 13.27 -1.17
C GLU A 162 -0.15 14.22 -2.15
N SER A 163 0.67 13.70 -3.05
CA SER A 163 1.32 14.50 -4.10
C SER A 163 0.32 14.92 -5.17
N ALA A 164 -0.52 13.99 -5.65
CA ALA A 164 -1.51 14.26 -6.68
C ALA A 164 -2.58 15.27 -6.24
N VAL A 165 -3.02 15.22 -4.98
CA VAL A 165 -4.02 16.19 -4.44
C VAL A 165 -3.52 17.64 -4.53
N LYS A 166 -2.21 17.87 -4.45
CA LYS A 166 -1.61 19.21 -4.51
C LYS A 166 -1.58 19.81 -5.92
N VAL A 167 -1.83 19.01 -6.95
CA VAL A 167 -1.97 19.50 -8.32
C VAL A 167 -3.30 20.24 -8.44
N PRO A 168 -3.30 21.52 -8.85
CA PRO A 168 -4.53 22.32 -8.93
C PRO A 168 -5.53 21.74 -9.94
N GLU A 169 -5.05 21.31 -11.11
CA GLU A 169 -5.89 20.80 -12.18
C GLU A 169 -6.24 19.31 -11.95
N PRO A 170 -7.52 18.96 -11.73
CA PRO A 170 -7.91 17.57 -11.47
C PRO A 170 -7.57 16.62 -12.62
N GLU A 171 -7.59 17.10 -13.87
CA GLU A 171 -7.30 16.32 -15.07
C GLU A 171 -5.83 15.85 -15.14
N ARG A 172 -4.94 16.52 -14.41
CA ARG A 172 -3.51 16.17 -14.32
C ARG A 172 -3.18 15.31 -13.11
N ARG A 173 -4.17 14.99 -12.27
CA ARG A 173 -4.01 14.13 -11.11
C ARG A 173 -4.02 12.66 -11.54
N CYS A 174 -2.86 12.15 -11.89
CA CYS A 174 -2.70 10.78 -12.34
C CYS A 174 -1.64 10.05 -11.51
N ILE A 175 -1.92 8.81 -11.14
CA ILE A 175 -0.99 7.90 -10.47
C ILE A 175 -0.91 6.64 -11.30
N ASP A 176 0.29 6.22 -11.68
CA ASP A 176 0.54 4.99 -12.40
C ASP A 176 1.26 3.99 -11.48
N LEU A 177 0.67 2.81 -11.33
CA LEU A 177 1.24 1.69 -10.60
C LEU A 177 1.54 0.53 -11.56
N LEU A 178 2.77 0.08 -11.58
CA LEU A 178 3.21 -1.11 -12.30
C LEU A 178 3.77 -2.14 -11.33
N VAL A 179 3.26 -3.37 -11.39
CA VAL A 179 3.82 -4.53 -10.71
C VAL A 179 3.99 -5.66 -11.72
N CYS A 180 5.20 -6.09 -11.96
CA CYS A 180 5.47 -7.15 -12.93
C CYS A 180 6.74 -7.93 -12.59
N THR A 181 6.84 -9.13 -13.15
CA THR A 181 8.08 -9.90 -13.14
C THR A 181 8.89 -9.57 -14.39
N ARG A 182 10.17 -9.28 -14.22
CA ARG A 182 11.13 -9.15 -15.32
C ARG A 182 12.33 -10.05 -15.06
N GLN A 183 12.50 -11.08 -15.87
CA GLN A 183 13.53 -12.10 -15.69
C GLN A 183 13.43 -12.75 -14.29
N SER A 184 14.43 -12.55 -13.43
CA SER A 184 14.48 -13.05 -12.05
C SER A 184 14.19 -11.97 -11.00
N PHE A 185 13.48 -10.92 -11.39
CA PHE A 185 13.19 -9.79 -10.50
C PHE A 185 11.70 -9.43 -10.52
N VAL A 186 11.16 -9.09 -9.36
CA VAL A 186 9.88 -8.42 -9.24
C VAL A 186 10.13 -6.92 -9.23
N VAL A 187 9.46 -6.20 -10.13
CA VAL A 187 9.56 -4.76 -10.26
C VAL A 187 8.25 -4.13 -9.83
N VAL A 188 8.32 -3.22 -8.87
CA VAL A 188 7.22 -2.35 -8.44
C VAL A 188 7.60 -0.92 -8.78
N ASN A 189 6.75 -0.22 -9.50
CA ASN A 189 6.97 1.18 -9.89
C ASN A 189 5.71 2.00 -9.67
N VAL A 190 5.83 3.09 -8.90
CA VAL A 190 4.76 4.07 -8.69
C VAL A 190 5.23 5.40 -9.22
N ILE A 191 4.45 5.99 -10.12
CA ILE A 191 4.71 7.31 -10.68
C ILE A 191 3.55 8.22 -10.28
N SER A 192 3.86 9.39 -9.77
CA SER A 192 2.89 10.42 -9.37
C SER A 192 3.39 11.81 -9.75
N PRO A 193 2.53 12.82 -9.78
CA PRO A 193 2.98 14.20 -9.91
C PRO A 193 3.98 14.55 -8.80
N ASP A 194 5.03 15.30 -9.16
CA ASP A 194 6.02 15.75 -8.19
C ASP A 194 5.46 16.89 -7.33
N ARG A 195 5.95 16.98 -6.11
CA ARG A 195 5.57 18.07 -5.20
C ARG A 195 6.29 19.34 -5.57
N PRO A 196 5.61 20.51 -5.64
CA PRO A 196 6.31 21.77 -5.69
C PRO A 196 7.24 21.92 -4.48
N ALA A 197 8.47 22.33 -4.70
CA ALA A 197 9.52 22.42 -3.67
C ALA A 197 9.15 23.27 -2.44
N GLU A 198 8.19 24.16 -2.58
CA GLU A 198 7.75 25.10 -1.52
C GLU A 198 6.74 24.50 -0.52
N SER A 199 6.16 23.33 -0.79
CA SER A 199 5.13 22.73 0.10
C SER A 199 5.70 21.62 0.99
N ALA A 200 6.88 21.85 1.53
CA ALA A 200 7.64 20.83 2.28
C ALA A 200 7.06 20.55 3.68
N ASP A 201 6.06 19.71 3.75
CA ASP A 201 5.96 18.81 4.90
C ASP A 201 6.91 17.61 4.66
N THR A 202 8.19 17.97 4.63
CA THR A 202 9.35 17.09 4.34
C THR A 202 9.41 15.89 5.30
N ARG A 203 8.78 16.01 6.48
CA ARG A 203 8.80 14.95 7.50
C ARG A 203 7.94 13.75 7.13
N ALA A 204 6.70 13.97 6.67
CA ALA A 204 5.78 12.88 6.31
C ALA A 204 6.28 12.12 5.07
N ALA A 205 6.75 12.84 4.04
CA ALA A 205 7.34 12.23 2.85
C ALA A 205 8.61 11.43 3.18
N HIS A 206 9.49 12.00 4.00
CA HIS A 206 10.71 11.33 4.45
C HIS A 206 10.41 10.08 5.30
N TYR A 207 9.34 10.12 6.09
CA TYR A 207 8.90 8.98 6.89
C TYR A 207 8.35 7.84 6.01
N ALA A 208 7.49 8.14 5.04
CA ALA A 208 6.95 7.15 4.12
C ALA A 208 8.06 6.41 3.35
N VAL A 209 9.02 7.16 2.79
CA VAL A 209 10.18 6.58 2.10
C VAL A 209 11.05 5.74 3.05
N LYS A 210 11.23 6.18 4.29
CA LYS A 210 12.03 5.46 5.30
C LYS A 210 11.37 4.13 5.71
N VAL A 211 10.06 4.12 5.94
CA VAL A 211 9.30 2.89 6.25
C VAL A 211 9.32 1.94 5.06
N THR A 212 9.04 2.45 3.86
CA THR A 212 9.12 1.68 2.61
C THR A 212 10.50 1.05 2.44
N ASN A 213 11.58 1.83 2.58
CA ASN A 213 12.95 1.32 2.44
C ASN A 213 13.27 0.21 3.45
N ARG A 214 12.76 0.31 4.68
CA ARG A 214 12.94 -0.73 5.69
C ARG A 214 12.30 -2.06 5.29
N ILE A 215 11.06 -2.03 4.77
CA ILE A 215 10.38 -3.22 4.25
C ILE A 215 11.17 -3.77 3.05
N VAL A 216 11.57 -2.91 2.11
CA VAL A 216 12.36 -3.28 0.93
C VAL A 216 13.64 -4.02 1.32
N GLN A 217 14.39 -3.50 2.31
CA GLN A 217 15.60 -4.16 2.81
C GLN A 217 15.32 -5.50 3.48
N LYS A 218 14.18 -5.65 4.20
CA LYS A 218 13.76 -6.92 4.80
C LYS A 218 13.70 -8.04 3.75
N TYR A 219 13.23 -7.70 2.54
CA TYR A 219 13.10 -8.63 1.41
C TYR A 219 14.24 -8.54 0.40
N LYS A 220 15.40 -8.00 0.78
CA LYS A 220 16.61 -7.86 -0.04
C LYS A 220 16.39 -7.08 -1.34
N GLY A 221 15.40 -6.22 -1.37
CA GLY A 221 15.13 -5.35 -2.50
C GLY A 221 16.00 -4.10 -2.51
N THR A 222 15.86 -3.34 -3.58
CA THR A 222 16.47 -2.02 -3.78
C THR A 222 15.37 -1.01 -4.09
N LEU A 223 15.37 0.12 -3.38
CA LEU A 223 14.48 1.25 -3.63
C LEU A 223 15.27 2.37 -4.30
N THR A 224 14.75 2.88 -5.40
CA THR A 224 15.25 4.05 -6.11
C THR A 224 14.12 5.06 -6.25
N THR A 225 14.42 6.34 -6.03
CA THR A 225 13.47 7.45 -6.23
C THR A 225 14.06 8.43 -7.22
N GLU A 226 13.27 8.87 -8.17
CA GLU A 226 13.65 9.83 -9.21
C GLU A 226 12.58 10.92 -9.31
N SER A 227 13.03 12.16 -9.48
CA SER A 227 12.17 13.33 -9.72
C SER A 227 12.60 13.96 -11.03
N GLN A 228 11.77 13.87 -12.07
CA GLN A 228 12.04 14.41 -13.40
C GLN A 228 10.76 14.91 -14.06
N ASN A 229 10.86 16.04 -14.77
CA ASN A 229 9.77 16.59 -15.61
C ASN A 229 8.43 16.80 -14.86
N GLY A 230 8.47 17.11 -13.56
CA GLY A 230 7.26 17.29 -12.76
C GLY A 230 6.59 16.00 -12.31
N PHE A 231 7.29 14.86 -12.42
CA PHE A 231 6.86 13.56 -11.91
C PHE A 231 7.87 13.01 -10.92
N PHE A 232 7.34 12.36 -9.89
CA PHE A 232 8.11 11.61 -8.91
C PHE A 232 7.87 10.11 -9.14
N ALA A 233 8.94 9.36 -9.33
CA ALA A 233 8.92 7.91 -9.50
C ALA A 233 9.55 7.22 -8.30
N MET A 234 8.87 6.22 -7.76
CA MET A 234 9.36 5.31 -6.72
C MET A 234 9.44 3.91 -7.31
N LYS A 235 10.66 3.43 -7.55
CA LYS A 235 10.92 2.12 -8.17
C LYS A 235 11.57 1.18 -7.17
N ILE A 236 11.00 -0.01 -7.04
CA ILE A 236 11.51 -1.06 -6.17
C ILE A 236 11.77 -2.30 -7.01
N ILE A 237 12.89 -2.95 -6.73
CA ILE A 237 13.28 -4.20 -7.38
C ILE A 237 13.56 -5.23 -6.28
N PHE A 238 12.86 -6.37 -6.33
CA PHE A 238 13.10 -7.50 -5.45
C PHE A 238 13.69 -8.67 -6.24
N PRO A 239 14.71 -9.36 -5.72
CA PRO A 239 15.16 -10.60 -6.31
C PRO A 239 14.08 -11.67 -6.12
N GLN A 240 13.67 -12.34 -7.19
CA GLN A 240 12.83 -13.52 -7.10
C GLN A 240 13.68 -14.65 -6.50
N GLY A 241 13.40 -14.99 -5.24
CA GLY A 241 14.06 -16.13 -4.60
C GLY A 241 13.69 -17.42 -5.35
N LYS A 242 14.72 -18.20 -5.70
CA LYS A 242 14.53 -19.59 -6.10
C LYS A 242 13.99 -20.40 -4.93
#